data_7e740a3fab53ef3ad4f999fe3fb43260
#
_entry.id   7e740a3fab53ef3ad4f999fe3fb43260
#
_cell.length_a   1.000
_cell.length_b   1.000
_cell.length_c   1.000
_cell.angle_alpha   90.00
_cell.angle_beta   90.00
_cell.angle_gamma   90.00
#
_symmetry.space_group_name_H-M   'P 1'
#
loop_
_entity.id
_entity.type
_entity.pdbx_description
1 polymer ?
#
loop_
_entity_poly.entity_id
_entity_poly.type
_entity_poly.pdbx_seq_one_letter_code
_entity_poly.pdbx_strand_id
1 'polypeptide(L)'
;MKIIFDIETDGFLQNLTTIHCFVTYEIDSKKIRRFRDNIIEGIGYLEQAQVLIGHNIKKFDIPALKKIYSFSPKGEIFDTLEYARRLWPKIIESDNEENRIPIELRGRHSLKAWGYRLTNQKGDYEGPWDLYSEAMMDYCEQDVKVTYELWRKISSRL
;
A
#
# COMPACT_ATOMS: atom_id res chain seq x y z
N MET A 1 -0.38 -2.42 -18.25
CA MET A 1 -0.40 -1.32 -17.26
C MET A 1 -0.26 -1.91 -15.88
N LYS A 2 0.76 -1.48 -15.13
CA LYS A 2 1.01 -1.91 -13.75
C LYS A 2 0.71 -0.74 -12.82
N ILE A 3 -0.16 -0.96 -11.85
CA ILE A 3 -0.62 0.09 -10.93
C ILE A 3 -0.30 -0.30 -9.51
N ILE A 4 0.39 0.58 -8.79
CA ILE A 4 0.54 0.51 -7.34
C ILE A 4 -0.59 1.33 -6.73
N PHE A 5 -1.22 0.81 -5.67
CA PHE A 5 -2.29 1.54 -4.99
C PHE A 5 -2.33 1.24 -3.50
N ASP A 6 -2.94 2.17 -2.78
CA ASP A 6 -3.22 2.07 -1.35
C ASP A 6 -4.54 2.80 -1.09
N ILE A 7 -5.35 2.29 -0.17
CA ILE A 7 -6.65 2.89 0.19
C ILE A 7 -6.65 3.34 1.64
N GLU A 8 -7.51 4.30 1.96
CA GLU A 8 -7.80 4.70 3.33
C GLU A 8 -9.28 4.50 3.64
N THR A 9 -9.54 3.93 4.80
CA THR A 9 -10.89 3.54 5.23
C THR A 9 -11.18 4.04 6.64
N ASP A 10 -12.44 3.91 7.07
CA ASP A 10 -12.88 4.29 8.41
C ASP A 10 -12.70 3.19 9.46
N GLY A 11 -12.10 2.06 9.10
CA GLY A 11 -11.90 0.98 10.07
C GLY A 11 -11.23 -0.25 9.50
N PHE A 12 -11.19 -1.30 10.30
CA PHE A 12 -10.68 -2.60 9.89
C PHE A 12 -11.69 -3.33 9.00
N LEU A 13 -11.27 -4.40 8.36
CA LEU A 13 -12.10 -5.13 7.40
C LEU A 13 -13.45 -5.56 7.99
N GLN A 14 -13.47 -5.94 9.27
CA GLN A 14 -14.67 -6.43 9.92
C GLN A 14 -15.73 -5.36 10.12
N ASN A 15 -15.34 -4.11 10.30
CA ASN A 15 -16.24 -3.02 10.68
C ASN A 15 -16.22 -1.78 9.81
N LEU A 16 -15.38 -1.75 8.77
CA LEU A 16 -15.34 -0.58 7.87
C LEU A 16 -16.66 -0.40 7.14
N THR A 17 -17.04 0.85 6.91
CA THR A 17 -18.25 1.24 6.18
C THR A 17 -17.94 2.14 4.99
N THR A 18 -16.76 2.74 4.96
CA THR A 18 -16.42 3.79 3.99
C THR A 18 -15.00 3.63 3.48
N ILE A 19 -14.85 3.73 2.18
CA ILE A 19 -13.55 3.95 1.53
C ILE A 19 -13.43 5.46 1.37
N HIS A 20 -12.56 6.09 2.15
CA HIS A 20 -12.41 7.56 2.12
C HIS A 20 -11.74 8.05 0.85
N CYS A 21 -10.67 7.37 0.46
CA CYS A 21 -9.88 7.76 -0.70
C CYS A 21 -8.91 6.64 -1.05
N PHE A 22 -8.31 6.76 -2.22
CA PHE A 22 -7.14 5.97 -2.56
C PHE A 22 -6.25 6.71 -3.56
N VAL A 23 -5.00 6.28 -3.61
CA VAL A 23 -3.99 6.84 -4.50
C VAL A 23 -3.44 5.71 -5.37
N THR A 24 -3.20 6.02 -6.64
CA THR A 24 -2.61 5.10 -7.61
C THR A 24 -1.33 5.69 -8.17
N TYR A 25 -0.38 4.82 -8.48
CA TYR A 25 0.82 5.16 -9.23
C TYR A 25 0.97 4.17 -10.39
N GLU A 26 0.85 4.67 -11.60
CA GLU A 26 1.08 3.88 -12.81
C GLU A 26 2.57 3.88 -13.11
N ILE A 27 3.18 2.69 -13.12
CA ILE A 27 4.64 2.57 -13.18
C ILE A 27 5.21 3.08 -14.51
N ASP A 28 4.60 2.71 -15.62
CA ASP A 28 5.15 3.04 -16.95
C ASP A 28 5.06 4.53 -17.26
N SER A 29 3.94 5.15 -16.96
CA SER A 29 3.73 6.59 -17.22
C SER A 29 4.25 7.48 -16.08
N LYS A 30 4.55 6.89 -14.92
CA LYS A 30 4.94 7.60 -13.69
C LYS A 30 3.86 8.56 -13.21
N LYS A 31 2.60 8.24 -13.49
CA LYS A 31 1.46 9.11 -13.17
C LYS A 31 0.84 8.75 -11.84
N ILE A 32 0.71 9.74 -10.96
CA ILE A 32 0.01 9.63 -9.69
C ILE A 32 -1.41 10.17 -9.89
N ARG A 33 -2.40 9.44 -9.36
CA ARG A 33 -3.80 9.89 -9.34
C ARG A 33 -4.35 9.73 -7.93
N ARG A 34 -5.15 10.71 -7.53
CA ARG A 34 -5.86 10.71 -6.25
C ARG A 34 -7.35 10.54 -6.52
N PHE A 35 -7.98 9.65 -5.76
CA PHE A 35 -9.41 9.36 -5.89
C PHE A 35 -10.11 9.60 -4.56
N ARG A 36 -11.13 10.42 -4.56
CA ARG A 36 -11.98 10.71 -3.42
C ARG A 36 -13.47 10.84 -3.82
N ASP A 37 -13.82 11.92 -4.51
CA ASP A 37 -15.19 12.12 -4.99
C ASP A 37 -15.49 11.29 -6.24
N ASN A 38 -14.45 10.80 -6.88
CA ASN A 38 -14.47 10.01 -8.10
C ASN A 38 -14.05 8.54 -7.86
N ILE A 39 -14.42 7.97 -6.73
CA ILE A 39 -14.05 6.59 -6.34
C ILE A 39 -14.51 5.57 -7.38
N ILE A 40 -15.74 5.68 -7.90
CA ILE A 40 -16.27 4.74 -8.91
C ILE A 40 -15.39 4.73 -10.17
N GLU A 41 -14.99 5.91 -10.63
CA GLU A 41 -14.06 6.03 -11.77
C GLU A 41 -12.71 5.36 -11.45
N GLY A 42 -12.21 5.59 -10.24
CA GLY A 42 -10.96 5.00 -9.78
C GLY A 42 -11.01 3.48 -9.70
N ILE A 43 -12.14 2.91 -9.29
CA ILE A 43 -12.35 1.46 -9.26
C ILE A 43 -12.26 0.89 -10.68
N GLY A 44 -12.94 1.50 -11.64
CA GLY A 44 -12.84 1.11 -13.04
C GLY A 44 -11.41 1.17 -13.57
N TYR A 45 -10.67 2.19 -13.16
CA TYR A 45 -9.26 2.33 -13.51
C TYR A 45 -8.40 1.18 -12.94
N LEU A 46 -8.61 0.82 -11.67
CA LEU A 46 -7.91 -0.31 -11.05
C LEU A 46 -8.25 -1.64 -11.73
N GLU A 47 -9.51 -1.82 -12.15
CA GLU A 47 -9.95 -3.06 -12.79
C GLU A 47 -9.28 -3.30 -14.14
N GLN A 48 -8.80 -2.26 -14.81
CA GLN A 48 -8.12 -2.37 -16.09
C GLN A 48 -6.63 -2.74 -15.99
N ALA A 49 -6.06 -2.69 -14.80
CA ALA A 49 -4.65 -2.98 -14.61
C ALA A 49 -4.33 -4.44 -14.96
N GLN A 50 -3.22 -4.65 -15.65
CA GLN A 50 -2.67 -5.98 -15.89
C GLN A 50 -2.07 -6.57 -14.62
N VAL A 51 -1.48 -5.71 -13.78
CA VAL A 51 -0.95 -6.08 -12.47
C VAL A 51 -1.33 -5.00 -11.47
N LEU A 52 -1.98 -5.40 -10.39
CA LEU A 52 -2.23 -4.56 -9.22
C LEU A 52 -1.17 -4.86 -8.16
N ILE A 53 -0.51 -3.84 -7.69
CA ILE A 53 0.58 -3.94 -6.73
C ILE A 53 0.22 -3.16 -5.48
N GLY A 54 0.47 -3.73 -4.32
CA GLY A 54 0.27 -3.05 -3.06
C GLY A 54 0.76 -3.86 -1.88
N HIS A 55 0.76 -3.23 -0.73
CA HIS A 55 1.24 -3.85 0.51
C HIS A 55 0.09 -4.40 1.32
N ASN A 56 0.02 -5.71 1.50
CA ASN A 56 -1.06 -6.41 2.19
C ASN A 56 -2.43 -6.23 1.50
N ILE A 57 -2.46 -6.03 0.21
CA ILE A 57 -3.70 -5.77 -0.54
C ILE A 57 -4.59 -6.99 -0.67
N LYS A 58 -4.02 -8.20 -0.66
CA LYS A 58 -4.83 -9.42 -0.73
C LYS A 58 -5.70 -9.63 0.49
N LYS A 59 -5.23 -9.19 1.66
CA LYS A 59 -5.96 -9.37 2.92
C LYS A 59 -6.75 -8.15 3.34
N PHE A 60 -6.43 -6.96 2.82
CA PHE A 60 -7.13 -5.75 3.23
C PHE A 60 -7.74 -4.95 2.08
N ASP A 61 -6.94 -4.31 1.24
CA ASP A 61 -7.42 -3.33 0.25
C ASP A 61 -8.42 -3.94 -0.73
N ILE A 62 -8.10 -5.09 -1.31
CA ILE A 62 -8.99 -5.75 -2.27
C ILE A 62 -10.27 -6.23 -1.60
N PRO A 63 -10.23 -6.95 -0.46
CA PRO A 63 -11.46 -7.31 0.25
C PRO A 63 -12.28 -6.10 0.70
N ALA A 64 -11.64 -5.01 1.12
CA ALA A 64 -12.33 -3.78 1.52
C ALA A 64 -13.08 -3.15 0.34
N LEU A 65 -12.44 -3.05 -0.81
CA LEU A 65 -13.07 -2.55 -2.03
C LEU A 65 -14.25 -3.43 -2.45
N LYS A 66 -14.09 -4.76 -2.36
CA LYS A 66 -15.16 -5.70 -2.66
C LYS A 66 -16.33 -5.62 -1.68
N LYS A 67 -16.06 -5.27 -0.43
CA LYS A 67 -17.10 -5.13 0.61
C LYS A 67 -18.02 -3.94 0.33
N ILE A 68 -17.46 -2.83 -0.14
CA ILE A 68 -18.19 -1.57 -0.32
C ILE A 68 -18.66 -1.39 -1.77
N TYR A 69 -17.89 -1.85 -2.74
CA TYR A 69 -18.17 -1.69 -4.17
C TYR A 69 -18.15 -3.02 -4.91
N SER A 70 -18.70 -3.03 -6.13
CA SER A 70 -18.59 -4.17 -7.04
C SER A 70 -17.22 -4.16 -7.71
N PHE A 71 -16.17 -4.51 -6.96
CA PHE A 71 -14.79 -4.51 -7.45
C PHE A 71 -14.39 -5.89 -7.95
N SER A 72 -13.95 -5.98 -9.21
CA SER A 72 -13.54 -7.23 -9.85
C SER A 72 -12.26 -7.01 -10.65
N PRO A 73 -11.09 -7.07 -9.98
CA PRO A 73 -9.81 -6.91 -10.68
C PRO A 73 -9.57 -8.07 -11.66
N LYS A 74 -9.09 -7.74 -12.86
CA LYS A 74 -8.89 -8.72 -13.94
C LYS A 74 -7.44 -9.18 -14.05
N GLY A 75 -6.51 -8.38 -13.57
CA GLY A 75 -5.08 -8.63 -13.68
C GLY A 75 -4.52 -9.46 -12.53
N GLU A 76 -3.23 -9.65 -12.58
CA GLU A 76 -2.48 -10.29 -11.52
C GLU A 76 -2.42 -9.40 -10.27
N ILE A 77 -2.35 -10.05 -9.12
CA ILE A 77 -2.20 -9.35 -7.84
C ILE A 77 -0.79 -9.60 -7.31
N PHE A 78 -0.03 -8.52 -7.14
CA PHE A 78 1.32 -8.56 -6.61
C PHE A 78 1.31 -7.92 -5.21
N ASP A 79 1.36 -8.76 -4.18
CA ASP A 79 1.35 -8.29 -2.79
C ASP A 79 2.77 -8.19 -2.25
N THR A 80 3.25 -6.97 -2.04
CA THR A 80 4.62 -6.72 -1.59
C THR A 80 4.92 -7.29 -0.21
N LEU A 81 3.90 -7.43 0.65
CA LEU A 81 4.09 -8.06 1.96
C LEU A 81 4.43 -9.55 1.83
N GLU A 82 3.73 -10.26 0.96
CA GLU A 82 4.00 -11.69 0.72
C GLU A 82 5.42 -11.90 0.19
N TYR A 83 5.79 -11.10 -0.83
CA TYR A 83 7.13 -11.20 -1.42
C TYR A 83 8.23 -10.83 -0.41
N ALA A 84 8.02 -9.77 0.37
CA ALA A 84 9.00 -9.36 1.38
C ALA A 84 9.25 -10.47 2.41
N ARG A 85 8.19 -11.09 2.90
CA ARG A 85 8.31 -12.22 3.84
C ARG A 85 9.06 -13.40 3.24
N ARG A 86 8.85 -13.67 1.97
CA ARG A 86 9.50 -14.78 1.26
C ARG A 86 10.98 -14.51 0.99
N LEU A 87 11.30 -13.30 0.55
CA LEU A 87 12.67 -12.93 0.16
C LEU A 87 13.58 -12.65 1.36
N TRP A 88 13.02 -12.11 2.43
CA TRP A 88 13.79 -11.70 3.62
C TRP A 88 13.22 -12.29 4.91
N PRO A 89 13.17 -13.64 5.04
CA PRO A 89 12.58 -14.28 6.22
C PRO A 89 13.37 -14.02 7.50
N LYS A 90 14.65 -13.66 7.38
CA LYS A 90 15.54 -13.39 8.52
C LYS A 90 15.97 -11.93 8.60
N ILE A 91 15.12 -11.01 8.19
CA ILE A 91 15.46 -9.58 8.11
C ILE A 91 15.84 -8.98 9.47
N ILE A 92 15.39 -9.60 10.56
CA ILE A 92 15.75 -9.15 11.91
C ILE A 92 17.26 -9.15 12.13
N GLU A 93 17.98 -10.08 11.49
CA GLU A 93 19.44 -10.18 11.62
C GLU A 93 20.11 -8.92 11.08
N SER A 94 19.75 -8.49 9.87
CA SER A 94 20.30 -7.27 9.29
C SER A 94 19.78 -6.02 9.98
N ASP A 95 18.53 -6.01 10.44
CA ASP A 95 17.99 -4.88 11.21
C ASP A 95 18.80 -4.64 12.49
N ASN A 96 19.16 -5.70 13.21
CA ASN A 96 19.95 -5.61 14.42
C ASN A 96 21.39 -5.17 14.13
N GLU A 97 21.98 -5.69 13.05
CA GLU A 97 23.33 -5.34 12.64
C GLU A 97 23.47 -3.88 12.22
N GLU A 98 22.54 -3.39 11.37
CA GLU A 98 22.55 -2.03 10.88
C GLU A 98 22.15 -1.00 11.96
N ASN A 99 21.33 -1.40 12.92
CA ASN A 99 20.91 -0.59 14.07
C ASN A 99 20.26 0.76 13.67
N ARG A 100 19.60 0.81 12.52
CA ARG A 100 18.88 2.02 12.03
C ARG A 100 17.39 1.97 12.26
N ILE A 101 16.85 0.77 12.43
CA ILE A 101 15.41 0.54 12.56
C ILE A 101 15.02 0.61 14.04
N PRO A 102 13.94 1.32 14.39
CA PRO A 102 13.41 1.28 15.75
C PRO A 102 13.22 -0.16 16.23
N ILE A 103 13.57 -0.42 17.48
CA ILE A 103 13.58 -1.79 18.04
C ILE A 103 12.24 -2.49 17.84
N GLU A 104 11.14 -1.78 18.05
CA GLU A 104 9.77 -2.33 17.94
C GLU A 104 9.39 -2.73 16.50
N LEU A 105 10.13 -2.26 15.50
CA LEU A 105 9.87 -2.57 14.09
C LEU A 105 10.82 -3.62 13.52
N ARG A 106 11.86 -3.99 14.26
CA ARG A 106 12.86 -4.96 13.76
C ARG A 106 12.23 -6.31 13.50
N GLY A 107 12.58 -6.91 12.39
CA GLY A 107 12.04 -8.18 11.93
C GLY A 107 10.64 -8.09 11.34
N ARG A 108 9.99 -6.95 11.40
CA ARG A 108 8.67 -6.75 10.83
C ARG A 108 8.74 -6.39 9.36
N HIS A 109 7.72 -6.80 8.62
CA HIS A 109 7.56 -6.46 7.20
C HIS A 109 6.44 -5.46 6.97
N SER A 110 6.03 -4.71 8.00
CA SER A 110 5.08 -3.61 7.85
C SER A 110 5.65 -2.55 6.91
N LEU A 111 4.77 -1.78 6.28
CA LEU A 111 5.21 -0.70 5.39
C LEU A 111 6.02 0.34 6.17
N LYS A 112 5.66 0.59 7.43
CA LYS A 112 6.40 1.48 8.32
C LYS A 112 7.86 1.03 8.50
N ALA A 113 8.08 -0.26 8.77
CA ALA A 113 9.42 -0.82 8.90
C ALA A 113 10.22 -0.70 7.58
N TRP A 114 9.56 -0.96 6.45
CA TRP A 114 10.19 -0.81 5.14
C TRP A 114 10.53 0.64 4.81
N GLY A 115 9.72 1.59 5.25
CA GLY A 115 10.03 3.02 5.11
C GLY A 115 11.38 3.37 5.72
N TYR A 116 11.66 2.85 6.91
CA TYR A 116 12.97 3.05 7.55
C TYR A 116 14.11 2.40 6.77
N ARG A 117 13.91 1.15 6.31
CA ARG A 117 14.96 0.42 5.57
C ARG A 117 15.29 1.07 4.23
N LEU A 118 14.29 1.62 3.58
CA LEU A 118 14.42 2.25 2.26
C LEU A 118 14.79 3.73 2.35
N THR A 119 14.94 4.29 3.57
CA THR A 119 15.18 5.72 3.80
C THR A 119 14.14 6.64 3.17
N ASN A 120 12.91 6.14 3.05
CA ASN A 120 11.76 6.87 2.54
C ASN A 120 10.59 6.61 3.49
N GLN A 121 10.60 7.31 4.62
CA GLN A 121 9.70 7.02 5.73
C GLN A 121 8.24 7.26 5.34
N LYS A 122 7.40 6.31 5.79
CA LYS A 122 5.97 6.43 5.78
C LYS A 122 5.56 7.68 6.57
N GLY A 123 4.58 8.40 6.06
CA GLY A 123 4.06 9.58 6.75
C GLY A 123 3.40 9.23 8.09
N ASP A 124 3.27 10.23 8.94
CA ASP A 124 2.60 10.09 10.23
C ASP A 124 1.18 10.61 10.11
N TYR A 125 0.19 9.71 10.26
CA TYR A 125 -1.20 10.07 10.36
C TYR A 125 -1.85 9.22 11.44
N GLU A 126 -2.35 9.86 12.48
CA GLU A 126 -2.93 9.19 13.64
C GLU A 126 -4.45 9.36 13.71
N GLY A 127 -5.06 9.78 12.64
CA GLY A 127 -6.50 10.00 12.58
C GLY A 127 -6.86 11.48 12.72
N PRO A 128 -8.15 11.80 12.82
CA PRO A 128 -9.25 10.81 12.92
C PRO A 128 -9.42 9.98 11.66
N TRP A 129 -9.96 8.77 11.83
CA TRP A 129 -10.19 7.82 10.72
C TRP A 129 -11.66 7.79 10.29
N ASP A 130 -12.54 8.41 11.05
CA ASP A 130 -13.99 8.43 10.77
C ASP A 130 -14.38 9.38 9.64
N LEU A 131 -13.57 10.41 9.41
CA LEU A 131 -13.81 11.41 8.37
C LEU A 131 -12.57 11.58 7.47
N TYR A 132 -12.83 11.87 6.21
CA TYR A 132 -11.77 12.21 5.26
C TYR A 132 -11.06 13.51 5.65
N SER A 133 -9.75 13.57 5.36
CA SER A 133 -8.97 14.81 5.43
C SER A 133 -7.88 14.82 4.35
N GLU A 134 -7.42 16.01 3.98
CA GLU A 134 -6.29 16.14 3.05
C GLU A 134 -5.02 15.52 3.62
N ALA A 135 -4.82 15.57 4.94
CA ALA A 135 -3.71 14.90 5.59
C ALA A 135 -3.76 13.38 5.40
N MET A 136 -4.97 12.80 5.42
CA MET A 136 -5.17 11.37 5.12
C MET A 136 -4.79 11.04 3.67
N MET A 137 -5.15 11.89 2.72
CA MET A 137 -4.78 11.73 1.32
C MET A 137 -3.27 11.80 1.12
N ASP A 138 -2.61 12.77 1.75
CA ASP A 138 -1.15 12.91 1.69
C ASP A 138 -0.46 11.68 2.30
N TYR A 139 -0.98 11.16 3.39
CA TYR A 139 -0.51 9.94 4.03
C TYR A 139 -0.64 8.74 3.08
N CYS A 140 -1.78 8.61 2.42
CA CYS A 140 -2.04 7.56 1.44
C CYS A 140 -1.05 7.63 0.28
N GLU A 141 -0.81 8.81 -0.25
CA GLU A 141 0.17 9.00 -1.34
C GLU A 141 1.58 8.63 -0.90
N GLN A 142 1.98 8.97 0.31
CA GLN A 142 3.29 8.60 0.83
C GLN A 142 3.42 7.08 0.96
N ASP A 143 2.38 6.39 1.37
CA ASP A 143 2.35 4.93 1.42
C ASP A 143 2.55 4.30 0.04
N VAL A 144 1.95 4.88 -0.99
CA VAL A 144 2.15 4.44 -2.37
C VAL A 144 3.61 4.62 -2.80
N LYS A 145 4.24 5.71 -2.42
CA LYS A 145 5.66 5.98 -2.73
C LYS A 145 6.59 4.96 -2.04
N VAL A 146 6.35 4.65 -0.79
CA VAL A 146 7.12 3.63 -0.06
C VAL A 146 6.91 2.25 -0.69
N THR A 147 5.68 1.92 -1.04
CA THR A 147 5.34 0.66 -1.71
C THR A 147 6.06 0.53 -3.06
N TYR A 148 6.15 1.62 -3.82
CA TYR A 148 6.89 1.63 -5.08
C TYR A 148 8.38 1.31 -4.87
N GLU A 149 9.01 1.92 -3.89
CA GLU A 149 10.42 1.64 -3.57
C GLU A 149 10.61 0.19 -3.14
N LEU A 150 9.71 -0.34 -2.32
CA LEU A 150 9.74 -1.75 -1.93
C LEU A 150 9.56 -2.67 -3.13
N TRP A 151 8.58 -2.38 -4.00
CA TRP A 151 8.35 -3.14 -5.22
C TRP A 151 9.60 -3.16 -6.12
N ARG A 152 10.29 -2.04 -6.26
CA ARG A 152 11.54 -1.96 -7.02
C ARG A 152 12.60 -2.89 -6.43
N LYS A 153 12.75 -2.87 -5.12
CA LYS A 153 13.71 -3.74 -4.42
C LYS A 153 13.36 -5.22 -4.61
N ILE A 154 12.09 -5.58 -4.47
CA ILE A 154 11.61 -6.94 -4.69
C ILE A 154 11.88 -7.36 -6.15
N SER A 155 11.50 -6.53 -7.10
CA SER A 155 11.64 -6.83 -8.54
C SER A 155 13.09 -7.05 -8.94
N SER A 156 14.04 -6.38 -8.30
CA SER A 156 15.47 -6.59 -8.54
C SER A 156 15.97 -7.96 -8.09
N ARG A 157 15.19 -8.68 -7.29
CA ARG A 157 15.51 -10.00 -6.77
C ARG A 157 14.81 -11.15 -7.53
N LEU A 158 13.86 -10.81 -8.39
CA LEU A 158 13.09 -11.80 -9.17
C LEU A 158 13.68 -11.99 -10.61
#